data_b10ac701e4051d46c3464591855aa20e
#
_entry.id   b10ac701e4051d46c3464591855aa20e
#
_cell.length_a   1.000
_cell.length_b   1.000
_cell.length_c   1.000
_cell.angle_alpha   90.00
_cell.angle_beta   90.00
_cell.angle_gamma   90.00
#
_symmetry.space_group_name_H-M   'P 1'
#
loop_
_entity.id
_entity.type
_entity.pdbx_description
1 polymer ?
#
loop_
_entity_poly.entity_id
_entity_poly.type
_entity_poly.pdbx_seq_one_letter_code
_entity_poly.pdbx_strand_id
1 'polypeptide(L)'
;MDRRSRTRKHILLVDDDRGIVSAVSLALSAHEYEVTTAVDGVEALAAFARDEPDLALLDLVMPRLGGLEVCQRIRSSSATPIIVLSVKGGEGDIVPALDLGADDYLVKPFHLAELRARVTAVLRRAGKATPRKIVCGELEIDMERRQVTVAGRPVTLTPIEYAVVAELAANVGRVLTTRLLLQRVWGREYGNETDYVKGVIRRVRVKIEPEPAHPRYILTEPHVGYRLTDGTDRIKTDEPGALDRDNATAAR
;
A
#
# COMPACT_ATOMS: atom_id res chain seq x y z
N MET A 1 -12.32 -7.04 -25.24
CA MET A 1 -11.75 -5.71 -25.58
C MET A 1 -10.56 -5.49 -24.64
N ASP A 2 -9.38 -5.30 -25.16
CA ASP A 2 -8.14 -5.33 -24.34
C ASP A 2 -8.12 -4.14 -23.36
N ARG A 3 -7.88 -4.41 -22.08
CA ARG A 3 -7.76 -3.43 -20.97
C ARG A 3 -6.76 -2.29 -21.28
N ARG A 4 -5.78 -2.55 -22.18
CA ARG A 4 -4.72 -1.59 -22.56
C ARG A 4 -5.16 -0.53 -23.59
N SER A 5 -6.34 -0.65 -24.19
CA SER A 5 -6.83 0.25 -25.24
C SER A 5 -7.89 1.26 -24.78
N ARG A 6 -8.30 1.20 -23.49
CA ARG A 6 -9.31 2.14 -22.95
C ARG A 6 -8.65 3.48 -22.63
N THR A 7 -9.19 4.56 -23.17
CA THR A 7 -8.76 5.93 -22.88
C THR A 7 -9.25 6.42 -21.53
N ARG A 8 -10.34 5.83 -20.98
CA ARG A 8 -10.94 6.15 -19.68
C ARG A 8 -10.81 4.98 -18.73
N LYS A 9 -10.60 5.29 -17.44
CA LYS A 9 -10.60 4.28 -16.39
C LYS A 9 -12.01 3.78 -16.13
N HIS A 10 -12.16 2.46 -16.02
CA HIS A 10 -13.43 1.79 -15.84
C HIS A 10 -13.65 1.41 -14.36
N ILE A 11 -14.80 1.82 -13.82
CA ILE A 11 -15.18 1.58 -12.43
C ILE A 11 -16.42 0.70 -12.39
N LEU A 12 -16.39 -0.38 -11.63
CA LEU A 12 -17.56 -1.16 -11.28
C LEU A 12 -18.13 -0.60 -9.97
N LEU A 13 -19.35 -0.11 -10.00
CA LEU A 13 -20.11 0.37 -8.83
C LEU A 13 -21.18 -0.64 -8.46
N VAL A 14 -21.10 -1.16 -7.24
CA VAL A 14 -22.02 -2.17 -6.72
C VAL A 14 -22.71 -1.65 -5.46
N ASP A 15 -24.02 -1.43 -5.54
CA ASP A 15 -24.83 -0.94 -4.43
C ASP A 15 -26.31 -1.21 -4.78
N ASP A 16 -27.10 -1.65 -3.83
CA ASP A 16 -28.53 -1.91 -4.02
C ASP A 16 -29.38 -0.63 -3.91
N ASP A 17 -28.83 0.45 -3.35
CA ASP A 17 -29.50 1.76 -3.29
C ASP A 17 -29.34 2.50 -4.63
N ARG A 18 -30.47 2.56 -5.38
CA ARG A 18 -30.49 3.25 -6.68
C ARG A 18 -30.21 4.74 -6.60
N GLY A 19 -30.44 5.38 -5.45
CA GLY A 19 -30.13 6.80 -5.23
C GLY A 19 -28.62 7.00 -5.17
N ILE A 20 -27.92 6.15 -4.42
CA ILE A 20 -26.44 6.14 -4.33
C ILE A 20 -25.85 5.84 -5.70
N VAL A 21 -26.33 4.78 -6.37
CA VAL A 21 -25.86 4.39 -7.70
C VAL A 21 -25.96 5.56 -8.69
N SER A 22 -27.12 6.23 -8.74
CA SER A 22 -27.34 7.36 -9.66
C SER A 22 -26.42 8.54 -9.35
N ALA A 23 -26.30 8.93 -8.07
CA ALA A 23 -25.50 10.08 -7.66
C ALA A 23 -23.98 9.82 -7.89
N VAL A 24 -23.51 8.62 -7.53
CA VAL A 24 -22.10 8.24 -7.69
C VAL A 24 -21.74 8.09 -9.16
N SER A 25 -22.59 7.41 -9.96
CA SER A 25 -22.35 7.24 -11.40
C SER A 25 -22.26 8.58 -12.11
N LEU A 26 -23.16 9.51 -11.83
CA LEU A 26 -23.15 10.86 -12.41
C LEU A 26 -21.87 11.59 -12.04
N ALA A 27 -21.49 11.56 -10.74
CA ALA A 27 -20.29 12.23 -10.25
C ALA A 27 -19.01 11.68 -10.86
N LEU A 28 -18.90 10.36 -11.05
CA LEU A 28 -17.73 9.73 -11.64
C LEU A 28 -17.65 9.94 -13.15
N SER A 29 -18.78 9.82 -13.86
CA SER A 29 -18.85 10.04 -15.31
C SER A 29 -18.49 11.48 -15.70
N ALA A 30 -18.83 12.47 -14.88
CA ALA A 30 -18.42 13.86 -15.06
C ALA A 30 -16.90 14.08 -14.98
N HIS A 31 -16.15 13.13 -14.45
CA HIS A 31 -14.69 13.17 -14.30
C HIS A 31 -13.95 12.14 -15.16
N GLU A 32 -14.54 11.80 -16.31
CA GLU A 32 -13.97 10.93 -17.34
C GLU A 32 -13.75 9.46 -16.93
N TYR A 33 -14.47 8.97 -15.91
CA TYR A 33 -14.56 7.56 -15.63
C TYR A 33 -15.69 6.91 -16.44
N GLU A 34 -15.48 5.67 -16.88
CA GLU A 34 -16.54 4.79 -17.38
C GLU A 34 -17.09 4.01 -16.17
N VAL A 35 -18.42 3.93 -16.03
CA VAL A 35 -19.03 3.28 -14.87
C VAL A 35 -19.99 2.19 -15.32
N THR A 36 -19.74 0.95 -14.89
CA THR A 36 -20.70 -0.14 -14.91
C THR A 36 -21.31 -0.29 -13.52
N THR A 37 -22.61 -0.52 -13.45
CA THR A 37 -23.34 -0.69 -12.18
C THR A 37 -23.83 -2.11 -12.01
N ALA A 38 -23.92 -2.57 -10.76
CA ALA A 38 -24.57 -3.81 -10.36
C ALA A 38 -25.34 -3.57 -9.05
N VAL A 39 -26.45 -4.28 -8.86
CA VAL A 39 -27.33 -4.09 -7.70
C VAL A 39 -27.13 -5.15 -6.61
N ASP A 40 -26.31 -6.15 -6.85
CA ASP A 40 -25.95 -7.19 -5.91
C ASP A 40 -24.68 -7.93 -6.30
N GLY A 41 -24.22 -8.83 -5.43
CA GLY A 41 -22.94 -9.51 -5.62
C GLY A 41 -22.92 -10.50 -6.78
N VAL A 42 -24.04 -11.07 -7.19
CA VAL A 42 -24.09 -12.01 -8.33
C VAL A 42 -23.87 -11.25 -9.63
N GLU A 43 -24.62 -10.14 -9.78
CA GLU A 43 -24.47 -9.24 -10.93
C GLU A 43 -23.07 -8.61 -10.96
N ALA A 44 -22.55 -8.23 -9.77
CA ALA A 44 -21.22 -7.68 -9.62
C ALA A 44 -20.11 -8.61 -10.16
N LEU A 45 -20.15 -9.90 -9.81
CA LEU A 45 -19.16 -10.87 -10.29
C LEU A 45 -19.28 -11.13 -11.79
N ALA A 46 -20.49 -11.16 -12.32
CA ALA A 46 -20.73 -11.30 -13.76
C ALA A 46 -20.19 -10.07 -14.54
N ALA A 47 -20.49 -8.86 -14.05
CA ALA A 47 -19.97 -7.61 -14.63
C ALA A 47 -18.46 -7.52 -14.50
N PHE A 48 -17.89 -7.91 -13.35
CA PHE A 48 -16.45 -7.93 -13.12
C PHE A 48 -15.71 -8.82 -14.12
N ALA A 49 -16.21 -10.04 -14.34
CA ALA A 49 -15.61 -11.00 -15.28
C ALA A 49 -15.73 -10.55 -16.75
N ARG A 50 -16.85 -9.90 -17.10
CA ARG A 50 -17.10 -9.42 -18.46
C ARG A 50 -16.28 -8.17 -18.80
N ASP A 51 -16.23 -7.21 -17.89
CA ASP A 51 -15.79 -5.84 -18.16
C ASP A 51 -14.38 -5.55 -17.67
N GLU A 52 -13.79 -6.41 -16.83
CA GLU A 52 -12.43 -6.25 -16.26
C GLU A 52 -12.17 -4.82 -15.76
N PRO A 53 -12.88 -4.31 -14.75
CA PRO A 53 -12.77 -2.93 -14.31
C PRO A 53 -11.39 -2.60 -13.73
N ASP A 54 -11.02 -1.31 -13.77
CA ASP A 54 -9.79 -0.80 -13.14
C ASP A 54 -9.93 -0.62 -11.63
N LEU A 55 -11.18 -0.52 -11.12
CA LEU A 55 -11.52 -0.37 -9.71
C LEU A 55 -12.94 -0.85 -9.45
N ALA A 56 -13.18 -1.47 -8.30
CA ALA A 56 -14.53 -1.79 -7.81
C ALA A 56 -14.88 -0.92 -6.59
N LEU A 57 -16.05 -0.30 -6.60
CA LEU A 57 -16.71 0.30 -5.45
C LEU A 57 -17.79 -0.70 -4.99
N LEU A 58 -17.73 -1.16 -3.76
CA LEU A 58 -18.47 -2.33 -3.32
C LEU A 58 -19.20 -2.07 -2.01
N ASP A 59 -20.52 -2.04 -2.03
CA ASP A 59 -21.28 -2.07 -0.79
C ASP A 59 -21.12 -3.43 -0.10
N LEU A 60 -21.01 -3.43 1.21
CA LEU A 60 -20.93 -4.66 2.01
C LEU A 60 -22.30 -5.31 2.24
N VAL A 61 -23.33 -4.51 2.39
CA VAL A 61 -24.68 -4.98 2.74
C VAL A 61 -25.57 -4.95 1.52
N MET A 62 -25.69 -6.08 0.87
CA MET A 62 -26.49 -6.24 -0.34
C MET A 62 -27.29 -7.54 -0.31
N PRO A 63 -28.41 -7.63 -1.04
CA PRO A 63 -29.19 -8.86 -1.17
C PRO A 63 -28.43 -9.93 -1.95
N ARG A 64 -28.85 -11.19 -1.81
CA ARG A 64 -28.33 -12.38 -2.49
C ARG A 64 -26.91 -12.75 -2.09
N LEU A 65 -25.91 -12.00 -2.56
CA LEU A 65 -24.49 -12.21 -2.28
C LEU A 65 -23.89 -10.95 -1.68
N GLY A 66 -23.41 -11.03 -0.44
CA GLY A 66 -22.85 -9.90 0.30
C GLY A 66 -21.50 -9.44 -0.23
N GLY A 67 -21.14 -8.16 0.03
CA GLY A 67 -19.93 -7.56 -0.48
C GLY A 67 -18.64 -8.19 0.02
N LEU A 68 -18.59 -8.74 1.25
CA LEU A 68 -17.41 -9.45 1.75
C LEU A 68 -17.10 -10.68 0.90
N GLU A 69 -18.11 -11.46 0.52
CA GLU A 69 -17.93 -12.64 -0.32
C GLU A 69 -17.51 -12.25 -1.75
N VAL A 70 -18.10 -11.16 -2.30
CA VAL A 70 -17.66 -10.59 -3.59
C VAL A 70 -16.20 -10.17 -3.52
N CYS A 71 -15.79 -9.47 -2.47
CA CYS A 71 -14.40 -9.05 -2.24
C CYS A 71 -13.46 -10.25 -2.26
N GLN A 72 -13.79 -11.30 -1.48
CA GLN A 72 -13.00 -12.53 -1.42
C GLN A 72 -12.87 -13.22 -2.79
N ARG A 73 -13.98 -13.34 -3.55
CA ARG A 73 -13.97 -13.96 -4.87
C ARG A 73 -13.17 -13.16 -5.88
N ILE A 74 -13.26 -11.83 -5.88
CA ILE A 74 -12.41 -10.99 -6.73
C ILE A 74 -10.94 -11.18 -6.37
N ARG A 75 -10.60 -11.18 -5.08
CA ARG A 75 -9.20 -11.33 -4.62
C ARG A 75 -8.59 -12.67 -4.93
N SER A 76 -9.38 -13.73 -5.04
CA SER A 76 -8.87 -15.06 -5.43
C SER A 76 -8.31 -15.09 -6.85
N SER A 77 -8.72 -14.18 -7.73
CA SER A 77 -8.38 -14.18 -9.15
C SER A 77 -7.80 -12.86 -9.67
N SER A 78 -7.90 -11.76 -8.91
CA SER A 78 -7.52 -10.44 -9.40
C SER A 78 -6.92 -9.52 -8.33
N ALA A 79 -5.97 -8.67 -8.75
CA ALA A 79 -5.42 -7.57 -7.97
C ALA A 79 -6.13 -6.23 -8.24
N THR A 80 -7.29 -6.23 -8.91
CA THR A 80 -8.07 -5.02 -9.17
C THR A 80 -8.41 -4.33 -7.85
N PRO A 81 -8.11 -3.04 -7.67
CA PRO A 81 -8.40 -2.33 -6.42
C PRO A 81 -9.88 -2.34 -6.06
N ILE A 82 -10.15 -2.46 -4.76
CA ILE A 82 -11.50 -2.45 -4.19
C ILE A 82 -11.59 -1.36 -3.12
N ILE A 83 -12.56 -0.46 -3.24
CA ILE A 83 -12.99 0.43 -2.18
C ILE A 83 -14.33 -0.06 -1.65
N VAL A 84 -14.39 -0.31 -0.36
CA VAL A 84 -15.61 -0.77 0.29
C VAL A 84 -16.45 0.41 0.73
N LEU A 85 -17.77 0.36 0.47
CA LEU A 85 -18.76 1.27 0.99
C LEU A 85 -19.46 0.60 2.18
N SER A 86 -19.54 1.24 3.33
CA SER A 86 -20.05 0.63 4.56
C SER A 86 -20.95 1.60 5.32
N VAL A 87 -21.95 1.11 6.03
CA VAL A 87 -22.79 1.91 6.92
C VAL A 87 -22.07 2.17 8.23
N LYS A 88 -22.20 3.38 8.79
CA LYS A 88 -21.58 3.77 10.07
C LYS A 88 -22.08 2.86 11.21
N GLY A 89 -21.16 2.21 11.89
CA GLY A 89 -21.43 1.29 13.02
C GLY A 89 -20.94 -0.14 12.78
N GLY A 90 -20.49 -0.45 11.56
CA GLY A 90 -19.98 -1.77 11.21
C GLY A 90 -18.44 -1.88 11.36
N GLU A 91 -17.86 -1.55 12.56
CA GLU A 91 -16.46 -1.93 12.81
C GLU A 91 -16.26 -3.43 12.54
N GLY A 92 -17.33 -4.24 12.75
CA GLY A 92 -17.35 -5.67 12.44
C GLY A 92 -17.21 -6.02 10.96
N ASP A 93 -17.50 -5.09 10.03
CA ASP A 93 -17.49 -5.39 8.58
C ASP A 93 -16.31 -4.75 7.85
N ILE A 94 -15.83 -3.60 8.34
CA ILE A 94 -14.72 -2.86 7.71
C ILE A 94 -13.39 -3.61 7.90
N VAL A 95 -13.12 -4.09 9.12
CA VAL A 95 -11.87 -4.82 9.42
C VAL A 95 -11.79 -6.10 8.60
N PRO A 96 -12.83 -6.99 8.57
CA PRO A 96 -12.83 -8.15 7.69
C PRO A 96 -12.63 -7.81 6.22
N ALA A 97 -13.23 -6.73 5.71
CA ALA A 97 -13.06 -6.32 4.31
C ALA A 97 -11.62 -5.94 3.99
N LEU A 98 -10.95 -5.20 4.89
CA LEU A 98 -9.53 -4.84 4.74
C LEU A 98 -8.63 -6.06 4.85
N ASP A 99 -8.92 -6.98 5.77
CA ASP A 99 -8.19 -8.25 5.93
C ASP A 99 -8.33 -9.16 4.72
N LEU A 100 -9.51 -9.14 4.07
CA LEU A 100 -9.76 -9.81 2.79
C LEU A 100 -9.10 -9.11 1.60
N GLY A 101 -8.46 -7.95 1.82
CA GLY A 101 -7.66 -7.27 0.81
C GLY A 101 -8.35 -6.09 0.13
N ALA A 102 -9.38 -5.49 0.71
CA ALA A 102 -9.87 -4.19 0.25
C ALA A 102 -8.76 -3.13 0.41
N ASP A 103 -8.64 -2.22 -0.57
CA ASP A 103 -7.57 -1.21 -0.63
C ASP A 103 -7.91 0.06 0.15
N ASP A 104 -9.19 0.34 0.34
CA ASP A 104 -9.70 1.47 1.12
C ASP A 104 -11.16 1.21 1.50
N TYR A 105 -11.72 2.07 2.37
CA TYR A 105 -13.14 2.05 2.72
C TYR A 105 -13.69 3.46 2.83
N LEU A 106 -15.03 3.59 2.69
CA LEU A 106 -15.75 4.84 2.84
C LEU A 106 -17.06 4.59 3.58
N VAL A 107 -17.28 5.37 4.63
CA VAL A 107 -18.48 5.20 5.50
C VAL A 107 -19.66 6.02 4.96
N LYS A 108 -20.80 5.37 4.79
CA LYS A 108 -22.07 6.03 4.45
C LYS A 108 -22.69 6.72 5.69
N PRO A 109 -23.25 7.94 5.55
CA PRO A 109 -23.27 8.78 4.35
C PRO A 109 -21.90 9.45 4.10
N PHE A 110 -21.53 9.62 2.84
CA PHE A 110 -20.27 10.23 2.42
C PHE A 110 -20.49 11.39 1.44
N HIS A 111 -19.50 12.26 1.34
CA HIS A 111 -19.47 13.30 0.33
C HIS A 111 -18.88 12.78 -0.98
N LEU A 112 -19.51 13.12 -2.12
CA LEU A 112 -19.03 12.71 -3.45
C LEU A 112 -17.61 13.20 -3.74
N ALA A 113 -17.20 14.34 -3.18
CA ALA A 113 -15.82 14.85 -3.27
C ALA A 113 -14.83 13.92 -2.56
N GLU A 114 -15.20 13.37 -1.39
CA GLU A 114 -14.37 12.39 -0.66
C GLU A 114 -14.24 11.09 -1.44
N LEU A 115 -15.35 10.53 -1.92
CA LEU A 115 -15.33 9.33 -2.76
C LEU A 115 -14.38 9.49 -3.94
N ARG A 116 -14.50 10.59 -4.67
CA ARG A 116 -13.66 10.90 -5.83
C ARG A 116 -12.18 11.00 -5.47
N ALA A 117 -11.85 11.67 -4.36
CA ALA A 117 -10.48 11.78 -3.88
C ALA A 117 -9.87 10.40 -3.58
N ARG A 118 -10.65 9.49 -2.96
CA ARG A 118 -10.25 8.11 -2.67
C ARG A 118 -10.09 7.29 -3.94
N VAL A 119 -11.04 7.35 -4.87
CA VAL A 119 -10.96 6.70 -6.20
C VAL A 119 -9.67 7.11 -6.91
N THR A 120 -9.41 8.41 -7.00
CA THR A 120 -8.19 8.93 -7.64
C THR A 120 -6.92 8.44 -6.93
N ALA A 121 -6.91 8.44 -5.61
CA ALA A 121 -5.75 7.99 -4.82
C ALA A 121 -5.48 6.49 -4.99
N VAL A 122 -6.54 5.66 -4.99
CA VAL A 122 -6.45 4.21 -5.16
C VAL A 122 -6.02 3.86 -6.58
N LEU A 123 -6.63 4.45 -7.61
CA LEU A 123 -6.23 4.24 -9.01
C LEU A 123 -4.80 4.70 -9.29
N ARG A 124 -4.36 5.81 -8.69
CA ARG A 124 -2.98 6.28 -8.80
C ARG A 124 -1.99 5.28 -8.18
N ARG A 125 -2.32 4.66 -7.05
CA ARG A 125 -1.51 3.61 -6.40
C ARG A 125 -1.46 2.35 -7.26
N ALA A 126 -2.60 1.95 -7.84
CA ALA A 126 -2.70 0.79 -8.71
C ALA A 126 -2.05 1.01 -10.09
N GLY A 127 -2.10 2.23 -10.62
CA GLY A 127 -1.47 2.60 -11.90
C GLY A 127 0.03 2.83 -11.81
N LYS A 128 0.56 3.11 -10.62
CA LYS A 128 1.96 2.89 -10.32
C LYS A 128 2.09 1.39 -10.11
N ALA A 129 2.49 0.67 -11.15
CA ALA A 129 3.00 -0.67 -10.95
C ALA A 129 4.02 -0.56 -9.81
N THR A 130 3.67 -1.08 -8.63
CA THR A 130 4.68 -1.37 -7.63
C THR A 130 5.66 -2.23 -8.39
N PRO A 131 6.92 -1.82 -8.55
CA PRO A 131 7.83 -2.62 -9.37
C PRO A 131 7.75 -4.03 -8.80
N ARG A 132 7.44 -5.00 -9.67
CA ARG A 132 7.32 -6.41 -9.28
C ARG A 132 8.55 -6.85 -8.49
N LYS A 133 9.67 -6.23 -8.79
CA LYS A 133 10.96 -6.45 -8.15
C LYS A 133 11.62 -5.11 -7.86
N ILE A 134 12.01 -4.91 -6.62
CA ILE A 134 12.74 -3.74 -6.14
C ILE A 134 14.17 -4.20 -5.87
N VAL A 135 15.14 -3.50 -6.43
CA VAL A 135 16.55 -3.80 -6.29
C VAL A 135 17.25 -2.59 -5.66
N CYS A 136 17.89 -2.83 -4.52
CA CYS A 136 18.68 -1.84 -3.79
C CYS A 136 20.06 -2.44 -3.51
N GLY A 137 21.02 -2.20 -4.41
CA GLY A 137 22.31 -2.89 -4.36
C GLY A 137 22.13 -4.41 -4.50
N GLU A 138 22.56 -5.18 -3.50
CA GLU A 138 22.41 -6.64 -3.50
C GLU A 138 21.08 -7.12 -2.89
N LEU A 139 20.31 -6.21 -2.30
CA LEU A 139 18.97 -6.52 -1.79
C LEU A 139 17.96 -6.51 -2.92
N GLU A 140 17.25 -7.62 -3.11
CA GLU A 140 16.15 -7.73 -4.06
C GLU A 140 14.86 -8.14 -3.32
N ILE A 141 13.76 -7.45 -3.62
CA ILE A 141 12.45 -7.69 -3.03
C ILE A 141 11.46 -7.96 -4.16
N ASP A 142 11.06 -9.23 -4.31
CA ASP A 142 10.01 -9.64 -5.23
C ASP A 142 8.65 -9.52 -4.52
N MET A 143 7.90 -8.48 -4.85
CA MET A 143 6.61 -8.19 -4.23
C MET A 143 5.52 -9.19 -4.64
N GLU A 144 5.64 -9.76 -5.84
CA GLU A 144 4.66 -10.72 -6.36
C GLU A 144 4.83 -12.09 -5.69
N ARG A 145 6.09 -12.57 -5.59
CA ARG A 145 6.42 -13.85 -4.98
C ARG A 145 6.58 -13.77 -3.46
N ARG A 146 6.52 -12.56 -2.90
CA ARG A 146 6.79 -12.29 -1.48
C ARG A 146 8.15 -12.85 -1.02
N GLN A 147 9.16 -12.70 -1.87
CA GLN A 147 10.51 -13.19 -1.64
C GLN A 147 11.48 -12.04 -1.47
N VAL A 148 12.44 -12.22 -0.57
CA VAL A 148 13.55 -11.29 -0.35
C VAL A 148 14.84 -12.08 -0.54
N THR A 149 15.77 -11.53 -1.32
CA THR A 149 17.10 -12.10 -1.49
C THR A 149 18.17 -11.02 -1.23
N VAL A 150 19.31 -11.44 -0.73
CA VAL A 150 20.51 -10.61 -0.58
C VAL A 150 21.68 -11.32 -1.23
N ALA A 151 22.36 -10.66 -2.16
CA ALA A 151 23.42 -11.25 -2.99
C ALA A 151 22.98 -12.59 -3.64
N GLY A 152 21.72 -12.63 -4.13
CA GLY A 152 21.11 -13.81 -4.75
C GLY A 152 20.70 -14.93 -3.77
N ARG A 153 20.94 -14.79 -2.47
CA ARG A 153 20.58 -15.78 -1.45
C ARG A 153 19.22 -15.45 -0.84
N PRO A 154 18.25 -16.40 -0.78
CA PRO A 154 16.96 -16.14 -0.18
C PRO A 154 17.06 -15.87 1.32
N VAL A 155 16.32 -14.86 1.78
CA VAL A 155 16.22 -14.48 3.19
C VAL A 155 14.84 -14.84 3.72
N THR A 156 14.79 -15.64 4.78
CA THR A 156 13.52 -16.01 5.42
C THR A 156 13.08 -14.92 6.39
N LEU A 157 12.01 -14.23 6.03
CA LEU A 157 11.33 -13.24 6.88
C LEU A 157 10.03 -13.84 7.45
N THR A 158 9.72 -13.47 8.69
CA THR A 158 8.38 -13.74 9.23
C THR A 158 7.34 -12.86 8.52
N PRO A 159 6.03 -13.18 8.59
CA PRO A 159 5.00 -12.37 7.94
C PRO A 159 5.07 -10.89 8.31
N ILE A 160 5.30 -10.56 9.58
CA ILE A 160 5.39 -9.17 10.05
C ILE A 160 6.68 -8.46 9.58
N GLU A 161 7.80 -9.17 9.54
CA GLU A 161 9.05 -8.64 9.00
C GLU A 161 8.93 -8.35 7.51
N TYR A 162 8.30 -9.28 6.78
CA TYR A 162 8.02 -9.07 5.36
C TYR A 162 7.07 -7.89 5.15
N ALA A 163 6.00 -7.75 5.95
CA ALA A 163 5.06 -6.64 5.83
C ALA A 163 5.75 -5.27 6.01
N VAL A 164 6.67 -5.15 6.97
CA VAL A 164 7.48 -3.92 7.14
C VAL A 164 8.39 -3.67 5.94
N VAL A 165 9.10 -4.69 5.45
CA VAL A 165 9.96 -4.57 4.26
C VAL A 165 9.14 -4.19 3.03
N ALA A 166 7.99 -4.82 2.82
CA ALA A 166 7.10 -4.55 1.69
C ALA A 166 6.56 -3.11 1.72
N GLU A 167 6.19 -2.60 2.90
CA GLU A 167 5.71 -1.23 3.05
C GLU A 167 6.81 -0.20 2.74
N LEU A 168 8.03 -0.43 3.21
CA LEU A 168 9.19 0.39 2.87
C LEU A 168 9.51 0.30 1.38
N ALA A 169 9.45 -0.88 0.80
CA ALA A 169 9.70 -1.15 -0.60
C ALA A 169 8.68 -0.49 -1.53
N ALA A 170 7.40 -0.46 -1.14
CA ALA A 170 6.37 0.28 -1.87
C ALA A 170 6.60 1.81 -1.87
N ASN A 171 7.48 2.29 -1.00
CA ASN A 171 7.80 3.71 -0.82
C ASN A 171 9.32 3.97 -0.88
N VAL A 172 10.06 3.28 -1.76
CA VAL A 172 11.52 3.43 -1.91
C VAL A 172 11.93 4.89 -1.98
N GLY A 173 13.00 5.26 -1.28
CA GLY A 173 13.54 6.60 -1.20
C GLY A 173 12.72 7.58 -0.34
N ARG A 174 11.53 7.19 0.15
CA ARG A 174 10.68 8.04 1.00
C ARG A 174 10.80 7.66 2.46
N VAL A 175 10.83 8.67 3.32
CA VAL A 175 10.77 8.46 4.76
C VAL A 175 9.34 8.13 5.17
N LEU A 176 9.15 6.98 5.81
CA LEU A 176 7.91 6.62 6.48
C LEU A 176 8.07 6.85 7.98
N THR A 177 7.15 7.62 8.56
CA THR A 177 7.18 7.83 10.02
C THR A 177 6.96 6.51 10.74
N THR A 178 7.54 6.37 11.93
CA THR A 178 7.36 5.16 12.76
C THR A 178 5.88 4.88 13.02
N ARG A 179 5.09 5.94 13.25
CA ARG A 179 3.64 5.85 13.44
C ARG A 179 2.92 5.37 12.17
N LEU A 180 3.31 5.88 11.00
CA LEU A 180 2.71 5.46 9.73
C LEU A 180 2.99 3.99 9.44
N LEU A 181 4.23 3.52 9.67
CA LEU A 181 4.59 2.11 9.55
C LEU A 181 3.79 1.24 10.51
N LEU A 182 3.66 1.68 11.77
CA LEU A 182 2.87 0.97 12.77
C LEU A 182 1.43 0.80 12.29
N GLN A 183 0.77 1.88 11.88
CA GLN A 183 -0.62 1.87 11.43
C GLN A 183 -0.85 1.06 10.15
N ARG A 184 0.12 1.05 9.22
CA ARG A 184 -0.03 0.33 7.95
C ARG A 184 0.22 -1.16 8.06
N VAL A 185 1.06 -1.57 9.01
CA VAL A 185 1.48 -2.96 9.18
C VAL A 185 0.68 -3.67 10.28
N TRP A 186 0.34 -2.96 11.37
CA TRP A 186 -0.38 -3.55 12.51
C TRP A 186 -1.84 -3.13 12.61
N GLY A 187 -2.24 -2.02 11.97
CA GLY A 187 -3.59 -1.50 12.00
C GLY A 187 -3.68 -0.09 12.61
N ARG A 188 -4.81 0.57 12.38
CA ARG A 188 -5.03 1.96 12.81
C ARG A 188 -5.24 2.11 14.31
N GLU A 189 -5.61 1.05 15.00
CA GLU A 189 -5.77 0.97 16.45
C GLU A 189 -4.45 1.10 17.20
N TYR A 190 -3.32 0.78 16.55
CA TYR A 190 -1.98 0.96 17.11
C TYR A 190 -1.52 2.40 16.91
N GLY A 191 -1.37 3.13 18.04
CA GLY A 191 -1.05 4.57 17.99
C GLY A 191 0.32 4.94 18.54
N ASN A 192 0.70 4.35 19.69
CA ASN A 192 1.88 4.77 20.44
C ASN A 192 2.90 3.65 20.64
N GLU A 193 2.63 2.43 20.20
CA GLU A 193 3.48 1.25 20.40
C GLU A 193 4.65 1.21 19.38
N THR A 194 5.32 2.35 19.23
CA THR A 194 6.42 2.54 18.26
C THR A 194 7.59 1.59 18.45
N ASP A 195 7.74 1.02 19.65
CA ASP A 195 8.80 0.06 19.96
C ASP A 195 8.62 -1.28 19.22
N TYR A 196 7.39 -1.62 18.82
CA TYR A 196 7.14 -2.77 17.96
C TYR A 196 7.84 -2.60 16.61
N VAL A 197 7.73 -1.43 16.00
CA VAL A 197 8.39 -1.13 14.71
C VAL A 197 9.90 -1.22 14.86
N LYS A 198 10.47 -0.60 15.90
CA LYS A 198 11.92 -0.64 16.19
C LYS A 198 12.42 -2.08 16.34
N GLY A 199 11.68 -2.90 17.11
CA GLY A 199 12.01 -4.31 17.32
C GLY A 199 12.01 -5.12 16.01
N VAL A 200 11.02 -4.89 15.13
CA VAL A 200 10.95 -5.56 13.83
C VAL A 200 12.07 -5.08 12.91
N ILE A 201 12.30 -3.78 12.80
CA ILE A 201 13.39 -3.21 11.98
C ILE A 201 14.75 -3.78 12.40
N ARG A 202 15.01 -3.89 13.71
CA ARG A 202 16.26 -4.51 14.19
C ARG A 202 16.38 -5.96 13.72
N ARG A 203 15.33 -6.77 13.83
CA ARG A 203 15.38 -8.18 13.38
C ARG A 203 15.53 -8.29 11.86
N VAL A 204 14.86 -7.43 11.11
CA VAL A 204 15.01 -7.37 9.65
C VAL A 204 16.45 -7.03 9.28
N ARG A 205 17.04 -6.00 9.88
CA ARG A 205 18.44 -5.61 9.61
C ARG A 205 19.43 -6.76 9.86
N VAL A 206 19.23 -7.51 10.92
CA VAL A 206 20.07 -8.70 11.19
C VAL A 206 20.04 -9.70 10.05
N LYS A 207 18.95 -9.76 9.31
CA LYS A 207 18.76 -10.74 8.23
C LYS A 207 19.17 -10.23 6.84
N ILE A 208 19.04 -8.92 6.59
CA ILE A 208 19.26 -8.36 5.24
C ILE A 208 20.52 -7.48 5.13
N GLU A 209 20.95 -6.83 6.23
CA GLU A 209 22.09 -5.92 6.18
C GLU A 209 23.42 -6.68 6.29
N PRO A 210 24.44 -6.30 5.53
CA PRO A 210 25.78 -6.83 5.73
C PRO A 210 26.32 -6.53 7.13
N GLU A 211 26.02 -5.35 7.65
CA GLU A 211 26.37 -4.89 8.99
C GLU A 211 25.15 -4.20 9.63
N PRO A 212 24.42 -4.87 10.52
CA PRO A 212 23.18 -4.35 11.10
C PRO A 212 23.33 -3.04 11.89
N ALA A 213 24.54 -2.76 12.44
CA ALA A 213 24.83 -1.52 13.16
C ALA A 213 25.04 -0.33 12.21
N HIS A 214 25.50 -0.60 10.97
CA HIS A 214 25.70 0.38 9.91
C HIS A 214 24.83 0.02 8.69
N PRO A 215 23.52 0.18 8.79
CA PRO A 215 22.59 -0.30 7.76
C PRO A 215 22.77 0.44 6.44
N ARG A 216 22.71 -0.30 5.34
CA ARG A 216 22.79 0.22 3.97
C ARG A 216 21.44 0.26 3.26
N TYR A 217 20.52 -0.62 3.62
CA TYR A 217 19.24 -0.77 2.94
C TYR A 217 18.13 -0.05 3.69
N ILE A 218 17.92 -0.35 4.98
CA ILE A 218 16.89 0.32 5.78
C ILE A 218 17.58 1.38 6.65
N LEU A 219 17.49 2.63 6.22
CA LEU A 219 18.06 3.76 6.93
C LEU A 219 17.12 4.28 8.01
N THR A 220 17.70 4.80 9.11
CA THR A 220 16.97 5.50 10.15
C THR A 220 17.03 6.99 9.88
N GLU A 221 15.87 7.66 9.84
CA GLU A 221 15.81 9.12 9.88
C GLU A 221 15.51 9.53 11.33
N PRO A 222 16.49 10.10 12.05
CA PRO A 222 16.37 10.37 13.47
C PRO A 222 15.12 11.16 13.80
N HIS A 223 14.41 10.74 14.85
CA HIS A 223 13.16 11.33 15.33
C HIS A 223 11.97 11.30 14.35
N VAL A 224 12.14 10.77 13.14
CA VAL A 224 11.10 10.71 12.10
C VAL A 224 10.64 9.27 11.86
N GLY A 225 11.54 8.40 11.41
CA GLY A 225 11.16 7.04 11.01
C GLY A 225 12.22 6.30 10.23
N TYR A 226 11.79 5.62 9.16
CA TYR A 226 12.65 4.73 8.38
C TYR A 226 12.43 4.92 6.89
N ARG A 227 13.46 4.62 6.12
CA ARG A 227 13.46 4.71 4.66
C ARG A 227 14.20 3.52 4.06
N LEU A 228 13.67 2.93 3.01
CA LEU A 228 14.44 2.03 2.16
C LEU A 228 15.25 2.85 1.17
N THR A 229 16.55 2.61 1.07
CA THR A 229 17.42 3.29 0.09
C THR A 229 16.96 3.02 -1.34
N ASP A 230 17.13 3.98 -2.23
CA ASP A 230 16.94 3.84 -3.68
C ASP A 230 18.25 3.53 -4.43
N GLY A 231 19.33 3.32 -3.70
CA GLY A 231 20.66 3.07 -4.25
C GLY A 231 21.43 4.33 -4.63
N THR A 232 20.85 5.52 -4.50
CA THR A 232 21.51 6.81 -4.77
C THR A 232 22.18 7.41 -3.53
N ASP A 233 21.86 6.90 -2.36
CA ASP A 233 22.44 7.33 -1.11
C ASP A 233 23.96 7.00 -1.09
N ARG A 234 24.77 8.00 -1.27
CA ARG A 234 26.20 7.89 -0.94
C ARG A 234 26.29 7.62 0.56
N ILE A 235 26.86 6.49 0.93
CA ILE A 235 27.22 6.18 2.31
C ILE A 235 28.07 7.37 2.77
N LYS A 236 27.54 8.18 3.71
CA LYS A 236 28.40 9.07 4.49
C LYS A 236 29.28 8.17 5.33
N THR A 237 30.41 7.76 4.79
CA THR A 237 31.50 7.28 5.60
C THR A 237 31.91 8.47 6.45
N ASP A 238 31.68 8.40 7.75
CA ASP A 238 32.36 9.26 8.72
C ASP A 238 33.86 9.01 8.50
N GLU A 239 34.52 9.90 7.78
CA GLU A 239 35.96 9.98 7.84
C GLU A 239 36.33 10.33 9.30
N PRO A 240 37.14 9.51 9.99
CA PRO A 240 37.60 9.89 11.30
C PRO A 240 38.47 11.17 11.12
N GLY A 241 38.08 12.21 11.86
CA GLY A 241 38.53 13.57 11.79
C GLY A 241 40.02 13.71 11.42
N ALA A 242 40.24 14.48 10.39
CA ALA A 242 41.53 15.12 10.15
C ALA A 242 41.84 16.05 11.34
N LEU A 243 42.61 15.52 12.28
CA LEU A 243 43.21 16.31 13.35
C LEU A 243 44.08 17.40 12.71
N ASP A 244 43.67 18.60 13.00
CA ASP A 244 44.35 19.88 12.85
C ASP A 244 45.90 19.71 13.08
N ARG A 245 46.66 19.69 11.99
CA ARG A 245 48.11 19.82 12.01
C ARG A 245 48.53 21.11 11.35
N ASP A 246 48.14 22.20 11.95
CA ASP A 246 48.77 23.50 11.64
C ASP A 246 48.64 24.45 12.84
N ASN A 247 49.42 24.15 13.86
CA ASN A 247 49.79 25.22 14.83
C ASN A 247 51.09 24.90 15.53
N ALA A 248 52.18 24.94 14.78
CA ALA A 248 53.54 24.98 15.36
C ALA A 248 54.53 25.61 14.40
N THR A 249 54.44 26.93 14.17
CA THR A 249 55.62 27.72 13.80
C THR A 249 55.30 29.21 13.88
N ALA A 250 55.35 29.77 15.04
CA ALA A 250 55.57 31.21 15.22
C ALA A 250 56.03 31.49 16.65
N ALA A 251 57.31 31.16 16.94
CA ALA A 251 58.04 31.77 18.06
C ALA A 251 59.55 31.59 17.81
N ARG A 252 60.12 32.50 17.03
CA ARG A 252 61.44 33.06 17.24
C ARG A 252 61.63 34.30 16.34
#